data_ed225a1acc0c46ecd1840b457e9697e8
#
_entry.id   ed225a1acc0c46ecd1840b457e9697e8
#
_cell.length_a   1.000
_cell.length_b   1.000
_cell.length_c   1.000
_cell.angle_alpha   90.00
_cell.angle_beta   90.00
_cell.angle_gamma   90.00
#
_symmetry.space_group_name_H-M   'P 1'
#
loop_
_entity.id
_entity.type
_entity.pdbx_description
1 polymer ?
#
loop_
_entity_poly.entity_id
_entity_poly.type
_entity_poly.pdbx_seq_one_letter_code
_entity_poly.pdbx_strand_id
1 'polypeptide(L)'
;MSARVLLALLVISAAARAERTWIFEAEQALVTVEVGGVSAVSRALTGRLRELEDGAVRMEVRLPLTSLKADRPVRHDARQFPEVVFEGEAPRPGKNGALRLAGTLRFHGVSQAIELPLTLVRVGGMTYGHGTLSIHLRDFGFALPEGAPDEARIDIDAGLRPETALASSG
;
A
#
# COMPACT_ATOMS: atom_id res chain seq x y z
N MET A 1 -8.06 40.93 -53.55
CA MET A 1 -7.15 39.80 -53.22
C MET A 1 -7.38 39.45 -51.75
N SER A 2 -8.16 38.37 -51.52
CA SER A 2 -8.56 37.93 -50.18
C SER A 2 -7.59 36.88 -49.67
N ALA A 3 -6.84 37.22 -48.62
CA ALA A 3 -5.99 36.26 -47.93
C ALA A 3 -6.85 35.43 -46.96
N ARG A 4 -7.03 34.14 -47.30
CA ARG A 4 -7.65 33.15 -46.39
C ARG A 4 -6.58 32.68 -45.42
N VAL A 5 -6.70 33.12 -44.16
CA VAL A 5 -5.93 32.59 -43.04
C VAL A 5 -6.57 31.28 -42.65
N LEU A 6 -5.87 30.18 -42.95
CA LEU A 6 -6.24 28.82 -42.52
C LEU A 6 -5.77 28.64 -41.08
N LEU A 7 -6.70 28.75 -40.12
CA LEU A 7 -6.44 28.45 -38.70
C LEU A 7 -6.46 26.95 -38.52
N ALA A 8 -5.29 26.30 -38.51
CA ALA A 8 -5.16 24.89 -38.18
C ALA A 8 -5.35 24.74 -36.65
N LEU A 9 -6.53 24.25 -36.24
CA LEU A 9 -6.78 23.85 -34.86
C LEU A 9 -5.95 22.57 -34.63
N LEU A 10 -4.86 22.70 -33.91
CA LEU A 10 -4.09 21.57 -33.40
C LEU A 10 -4.88 20.99 -32.22
N VAL A 11 -5.70 19.98 -32.47
CA VAL A 11 -6.33 19.20 -31.40
C VAL A 11 -5.25 18.33 -30.78
N ILE A 12 -4.65 18.82 -29.69
CA ILE A 12 -3.79 17.98 -28.85
C ILE A 12 -4.73 17.02 -28.13
N SER A 13 -4.93 15.86 -28.71
CA SER A 13 -5.59 14.74 -28.03
C SER A 13 -4.64 14.29 -26.91
N ALA A 14 -4.84 14.79 -25.72
CA ALA A 14 -4.25 14.19 -24.53
C ALA A 14 -4.86 12.79 -24.43
N ALA A 15 -4.12 11.78 -24.85
CA ALA A 15 -4.53 10.39 -24.67
C ALA A 15 -4.71 10.19 -23.16
N ALA A 16 -5.96 10.10 -22.72
CA ALA A 16 -6.29 9.75 -21.35
C ALA A 16 -5.57 8.45 -21.00
N ARG A 17 -4.72 8.49 -19.99
CA ARG A 17 -4.03 7.30 -19.51
C ARG A 17 -5.08 6.42 -18.89
N ALA A 18 -5.26 5.19 -19.40
CA ALA A 18 -6.19 4.26 -18.80
C ALA A 18 -5.75 3.95 -17.36
N GLU A 19 -6.71 3.92 -16.44
CA GLU A 19 -6.47 3.44 -15.08
C GLU A 19 -5.85 2.05 -15.11
N ARG A 20 -4.88 1.81 -14.24
CA ARG A 20 -4.24 0.51 -14.08
C ARG A 20 -4.38 0.06 -12.63
N THR A 21 -4.77 -1.19 -12.47
CA THR A 21 -4.87 -1.81 -11.15
C THR A 21 -3.88 -2.95 -11.04
N TRP A 22 -3.22 -3.03 -9.89
CA TRP A 22 -2.38 -4.16 -9.48
C TRP A 22 -2.96 -4.77 -8.22
N ILE A 23 -2.84 -6.09 -8.12
CA ILE A 23 -3.27 -6.88 -6.97
C ILE A 23 -2.04 -7.35 -6.22
N PHE A 24 -2.06 -7.25 -4.90
CA PHE A 24 -1.06 -7.84 -4.02
C PHE A 24 -1.19 -9.36 -4.05
N GLU A 25 -0.12 -10.04 -4.40
CA GLU A 25 -0.04 -11.50 -4.41
C GLU A 25 0.35 -12.01 -3.01
N ALA A 26 -0.58 -12.64 -2.32
CA ALA A 26 -0.36 -13.10 -0.95
C ALA A 26 0.88 -14.02 -0.81
N GLU A 27 1.11 -14.92 -1.76
CA GLU A 27 2.28 -15.82 -1.73
C GLU A 27 3.61 -15.09 -1.94
N GLN A 28 3.58 -13.90 -2.54
CA GLN A 28 4.75 -13.06 -2.80
C GLN A 28 4.83 -11.85 -1.88
N ALA A 29 3.97 -11.79 -0.86
CA ALA A 29 4.01 -10.77 0.15
C ALA A 29 4.71 -11.30 1.41
N LEU A 30 5.53 -10.46 2.01
CA LEU A 30 6.13 -10.68 3.31
C LEU A 30 5.98 -9.40 4.12
N VAL A 31 5.27 -9.49 5.23
CA VAL A 31 5.19 -8.42 6.22
C VAL A 31 5.92 -8.87 7.46
N THR A 32 6.90 -8.10 7.89
CA THR A 32 7.63 -8.33 9.14
C THR A 32 7.28 -7.23 10.12
N VAL A 33 6.89 -7.59 11.33
CA VAL A 33 6.59 -6.66 12.41
C VAL A 33 7.55 -6.93 13.56
N GLU A 34 8.27 -5.91 14.01
CA GLU A 34 9.21 -6.00 15.12
C GLU A 34 8.80 -5.07 16.25
N VAL A 35 8.69 -5.62 17.46
CA VAL A 35 8.40 -4.88 18.70
C VAL A 35 9.28 -5.40 19.81
N GLY A 36 10.13 -4.56 20.38
CA GLY A 36 10.94 -4.91 21.55
C GLY A 36 11.79 -6.16 21.39
N GLY A 37 12.33 -6.41 20.20
CA GLY A 37 13.13 -7.58 19.88
C GLY A 37 12.33 -8.87 19.64
N VAL A 38 11.01 -8.77 19.57
CA VAL A 38 10.14 -9.86 19.10
C VAL A 38 9.76 -9.58 17.66
N SER A 39 9.95 -10.57 16.79
CA SER A 39 9.58 -10.50 15.38
C SER A 39 8.38 -11.39 15.09
N ALA A 40 7.47 -10.87 14.25
CA ALA A 40 6.35 -11.64 13.73
C ALA A 40 6.29 -11.44 12.20
N VAL A 41 5.94 -12.49 11.48
CA VAL A 41 5.88 -12.47 10.03
C VAL A 41 4.52 -12.93 9.52
N SER A 42 4.09 -12.36 8.39
CA SER A 42 2.89 -12.78 7.67
C SER A 42 3.13 -12.76 6.16
N ARG A 43 2.46 -13.66 5.45
CA ARG A 43 2.39 -13.68 3.98
C ARG A 43 0.96 -13.45 3.47
N ALA A 44 0.05 -13.03 4.33
CA ALA A 44 -1.36 -12.89 4.02
C ALA A 44 -1.79 -11.45 3.69
N LEU A 45 -0.84 -10.58 3.30
CA LEU A 45 -1.16 -9.23 2.84
C LEU A 45 -1.98 -9.31 1.55
N THR A 46 -3.14 -8.68 1.54
CA THR A 46 -4.00 -8.56 0.36
C THR A 46 -4.32 -7.12 0.08
N GLY A 47 -4.70 -6.80 -1.15
CA GLY A 47 -5.11 -5.44 -1.49
C GLY A 47 -4.91 -5.10 -2.95
N ARG A 48 -5.03 -3.80 -3.22
CA ARG A 48 -4.94 -3.22 -4.55
C ARG A 48 -4.15 -1.93 -4.55
N LEU A 49 -3.45 -1.71 -5.64
CA LEU A 49 -2.82 -0.45 -5.98
C LEU A 49 -3.38 0.00 -7.33
N ARG A 50 -3.92 1.22 -7.39
CA ARG A 50 -4.47 1.81 -8.61
C ARG A 50 -3.64 3.01 -9.03
N GLU A 51 -3.25 3.06 -10.29
CA GLU A 51 -2.74 4.27 -10.94
C GLU A 51 -3.95 4.94 -11.63
N LEU A 52 -4.25 6.15 -11.22
CA LEU A 52 -5.35 6.95 -11.75
C LEU A 52 -4.95 7.62 -13.08
N GLU A 53 -5.92 8.18 -13.81
CA GLU A 53 -5.68 8.85 -15.11
C GLU A 53 -4.66 9.99 -15.03
N ASP A 54 -4.65 10.74 -13.93
CA ASP A 54 -3.68 11.83 -13.66
C ASP A 54 -2.30 11.32 -13.24
N GLY A 55 -2.16 9.99 -13.05
CA GLY A 55 -0.95 9.32 -12.60
C GLY A 55 -0.78 9.28 -11.08
N ALA A 56 -1.72 9.81 -10.31
CA ALA A 56 -1.76 9.59 -8.87
C ALA A 56 -1.97 8.10 -8.55
N VAL A 57 -1.56 7.69 -7.37
CA VAL A 57 -1.65 6.30 -6.93
C VAL A 57 -2.52 6.22 -5.70
N ARG A 58 -3.47 5.28 -5.70
CA ARG A 58 -4.28 4.93 -4.53
C ARG A 58 -4.00 3.50 -4.12
N MET A 59 -3.83 3.26 -2.84
CA MET A 59 -3.55 1.95 -2.29
C MET A 59 -4.54 1.61 -1.18
N GLU A 60 -5.05 0.39 -1.21
CA GLU A 60 -5.78 -0.23 -0.11
C GLU A 60 -5.17 -1.60 0.17
N VAL A 61 -4.74 -1.84 1.39
CA VAL A 61 -4.19 -3.13 1.82
C VAL A 61 -4.77 -3.57 3.15
N ARG A 62 -4.87 -4.89 3.34
CA ARG A 62 -5.40 -5.55 4.53
C ARG A 62 -4.46 -6.65 4.96
N LEU A 63 -4.19 -6.72 6.25
CA LEU A 63 -3.39 -7.76 6.88
C LEU A 63 -4.20 -8.41 8.00
N PRO A 64 -4.60 -9.70 7.86
CA PRO A 64 -5.22 -10.42 8.98
C PRO A 64 -4.23 -10.60 10.12
N LEU A 65 -4.56 -10.15 11.32
CA LEU A 65 -3.68 -10.28 12.49
C LEU A 65 -3.46 -11.75 12.90
N THR A 66 -4.43 -12.61 12.64
CA THR A 66 -4.32 -14.06 12.87
C THR A 66 -3.28 -14.73 11.99
N SER A 67 -2.84 -14.08 10.91
CA SER A 67 -1.82 -14.60 10.00
C SER A 67 -0.38 -14.33 10.49
N LEU A 68 -0.20 -13.45 11.46
CA LEU A 68 1.10 -13.13 12.04
C LEU A 68 1.62 -14.33 12.85
N LYS A 69 2.79 -14.81 12.49
CA LYS A 69 3.51 -15.88 13.17
C LYS A 69 4.72 -15.27 13.86
N ALA A 70 4.70 -15.26 15.18
CA ALA A 70 5.79 -14.75 15.99
C ALA A 70 6.71 -15.89 16.45
N ASP A 71 7.98 -15.57 16.65
CA ASP A 71 8.99 -16.46 17.23
C ASP A 71 8.75 -16.72 18.73
N ARG A 72 7.94 -15.86 19.38
CA ARG A 72 7.49 -15.99 20.77
C ARG A 72 5.98 -15.74 20.86
N PRO A 73 5.30 -16.27 21.88
CA PRO A 73 3.89 -16.00 22.10
C PRO A 73 3.63 -14.50 22.23
N VAL A 74 2.86 -13.92 21.31
CA VAL A 74 2.41 -12.53 21.39
C VAL A 74 0.92 -12.52 21.67
N ARG A 75 0.51 -11.83 22.73
CA ARG A 75 -0.91 -11.58 22.98
C ARG A 75 -1.35 -10.41 22.11
N HIS A 76 -2.20 -10.70 21.16
CA HIS A 76 -2.89 -9.69 20.36
C HIS A 76 -4.38 -10.02 20.36
N ASP A 77 -5.20 -8.98 20.43
CA ASP A 77 -6.66 -9.13 20.47
C ASP A 77 -7.24 -9.38 19.06
N ALA A 78 -6.65 -10.33 18.34
CA ALA A 78 -7.02 -10.65 16.96
C ALA A 78 -8.48 -11.16 16.84
N ARG A 79 -9.10 -11.58 17.92
CA ARG A 79 -10.52 -11.94 17.94
C ARG A 79 -11.42 -10.72 17.88
N GLN A 80 -11.05 -9.64 18.56
CA GLN A 80 -11.80 -8.40 18.62
C GLN A 80 -11.43 -7.47 17.46
N PHE A 81 -10.15 -7.45 17.07
CA PHE A 81 -9.59 -6.62 16.00
C PHE A 81 -8.86 -7.51 15.01
N PRO A 82 -9.58 -8.14 14.07
CA PRO A 82 -9.03 -9.24 13.26
C PRO A 82 -8.05 -8.79 12.18
N GLU A 83 -8.05 -7.51 11.82
CA GLU A 83 -7.23 -7.02 10.70
C GLU A 83 -6.66 -5.62 10.92
N VAL A 84 -5.55 -5.36 10.23
CA VAL A 84 -4.99 -4.04 10.00
C VAL A 84 -5.35 -3.61 8.58
N VAL A 85 -5.83 -2.39 8.41
CA VAL A 85 -6.19 -1.82 7.09
C VAL A 85 -5.46 -0.51 6.90
N PHE A 86 -4.83 -0.35 5.75
CA PHE A 86 -4.29 0.93 5.29
C PHE A 86 -4.96 1.35 3.99
N GLU A 87 -5.39 2.60 3.94
CA GLU A 87 -5.90 3.27 2.75
C GLU A 87 -5.16 4.59 2.58
N GLY A 88 -4.55 4.80 1.42
CA GLY A 88 -3.77 6.02 1.19
C GLY A 88 -3.62 6.37 -0.28
N GLU A 89 -3.18 7.59 -0.51
CA GLU A 89 -2.95 8.15 -1.84
C GLU A 89 -1.58 8.84 -1.89
N ALA A 90 -1.00 8.82 -3.07
CA ALA A 90 0.23 9.54 -3.38
C ALA A 90 0.10 10.21 -4.75
N PRO A 91 0.78 11.34 -4.98
CA PRO A 91 0.95 11.85 -6.33
C PRO A 91 1.73 10.82 -7.18
N ARG A 92 1.86 11.11 -8.47
CA ARG A 92 2.63 10.26 -9.39
C ARG A 92 3.98 9.83 -8.80
N PRO A 93 4.37 8.55 -8.94
CA PRO A 93 5.67 8.08 -8.47
C PRO A 93 6.83 8.91 -9.01
N GLY A 94 7.81 9.15 -8.17
CA GLY A 94 9.07 9.74 -8.57
C GLY A 94 9.85 8.88 -9.57
N LYS A 95 10.94 9.41 -10.14
CA LYS A 95 11.76 8.72 -11.16
C LYS A 95 12.25 7.35 -10.70
N ASN A 96 12.47 7.17 -9.41
CA ASN A 96 12.97 5.92 -8.80
C ASN A 96 11.83 5.00 -8.31
N GLY A 97 10.59 5.25 -8.69
CA GLY A 97 9.44 4.50 -8.19
C GLY A 97 9.05 4.83 -6.73
N ALA A 98 9.67 5.86 -6.14
CA ALA A 98 9.38 6.27 -4.76
C ALA A 98 8.01 6.95 -4.67
N LEU A 99 7.24 6.53 -3.68
CA LEU A 99 5.93 7.04 -3.30
C LEU A 99 5.93 7.43 -1.83
N ARG A 100 5.12 8.42 -1.47
CA ARG A 100 4.74 8.72 -0.10
C ARG A 100 3.22 8.71 -0.04
N LEU A 101 2.67 7.60 0.42
CA LEU A 101 1.23 7.41 0.53
C LEU A 101 0.74 8.05 1.82
N ALA A 102 0.09 9.19 1.71
CA ALA A 102 -0.61 9.81 2.83
C ALA A 102 -1.98 9.13 2.98
N GLY A 103 -2.29 8.65 4.16
CA GLY A 103 -3.50 7.87 4.35
C GLY A 103 -3.85 7.61 5.79
N THR A 104 -4.73 6.64 5.96
CA THR A 104 -5.24 6.21 7.27
C THR A 104 -4.87 4.76 7.51
N LEU A 105 -4.22 4.50 8.63
CA LEU A 105 -4.00 3.18 9.18
C LEU A 105 -5.05 2.90 10.24
N ARG A 106 -5.85 1.86 10.05
CA ARG A 106 -6.77 1.35 11.06
C ARG A 106 -6.19 0.11 11.69
N PHE A 107 -5.94 0.20 12.98
CA PHE A 107 -5.37 -0.87 13.76
C PHE A 107 -5.96 -0.86 15.18
N HIS A 108 -6.28 -2.01 15.75
CA HIS A 108 -6.85 -2.15 17.08
C HIS A 108 -8.09 -1.27 17.33
N GLY A 109 -8.93 -1.09 16.29
CA GLY A 109 -10.13 -0.26 16.36
C GLY A 109 -9.88 1.26 16.32
N VAL A 110 -8.63 1.71 16.25
CA VAL A 110 -8.23 3.12 16.17
C VAL A 110 -7.73 3.43 14.77
N SER A 111 -8.12 4.58 14.24
CA SER A 111 -7.66 5.10 12.95
C SER A 111 -6.71 6.26 13.16
N GLN A 112 -5.53 6.19 12.58
CA GLN A 112 -4.50 7.23 12.61
C GLN A 112 -4.10 7.65 11.20
N ALA A 113 -3.89 8.95 11.00
CA ALA A 113 -3.29 9.46 9.78
C ALA A 113 -1.79 9.14 9.80
N ILE A 114 -1.31 8.48 8.74
CA ILE A 114 0.10 8.12 8.59
C ILE A 114 0.58 8.41 7.18
N GLU A 115 1.90 8.48 7.02
CA GLU A 115 2.57 8.48 5.73
C GLU A 115 3.35 7.16 5.58
N LEU A 116 3.02 6.39 4.55
CA LEU A 116 3.73 5.16 4.21
C LEU A 116 4.68 5.42 3.04
N PRO A 117 6.00 5.44 3.27
CA PRO A 117 6.96 5.45 2.19
C PRO A 117 6.98 4.08 1.51
N LEU A 118 6.87 4.07 0.19
CA LEU A 118 6.88 2.86 -0.62
C LEU A 118 7.76 3.09 -1.86
N THR A 119 8.53 2.09 -2.23
CA THR A 119 9.28 2.08 -3.49
C THR A 119 8.75 0.96 -4.37
N LEU A 120 8.40 1.29 -5.62
CA LEU A 120 7.93 0.34 -6.61
C LEU A 120 9.04 0.07 -7.62
N VAL A 121 9.36 -1.20 -7.85
CA VAL A 121 10.36 -1.65 -8.82
C VAL A 121 9.71 -2.64 -9.79
N ARG A 122 9.92 -2.46 -11.09
CA ARG A 122 9.41 -3.37 -12.13
C ARG A 122 10.53 -4.29 -12.60
N VAL A 123 10.28 -5.59 -12.55
CA VAL A 123 11.20 -6.63 -13.02
C VAL A 123 10.40 -7.72 -13.74
N GLY A 124 10.72 -7.97 -15.03
CA GLY A 124 10.14 -9.10 -15.77
C GLY A 124 8.60 -9.12 -15.84
N GLY A 125 7.95 -7.97 -15.93
CA GLY A 125 6.48 -7.86 -15.99
C GLY A 125 5.77 -7.86 -14.62
N MET A 126 6.50 -8.14 -13.54
CA MET A 126 6.03 -7.99 -12.17
C MET A 126 6.41 -6.62 -11.60
N THR A 127 5.61 -6.13 -10.69
CA THR A 127 5.93 -4.96 -9.87
C THR A 127 6.17 -5.43 -8.44
N TYR A 128 7.25 -4.98 -7.84
CA TYR A 128 7.57 -5.26 -6.44
C TYR A 128 7.49 -3.97 -5.66
N GLY A 129 6.83 -4.00 -4.51
CA GLY A 129 6.73 -2.89 -3.57
C GLY A 129 7.54 -3.20 -2.31
N HIS A 130 8.36 -2.24 -1.89
CA HIS A 130 9.08 -2.28 -0.62
C HIS A 130 8.76 -1.03 0.18
N GLY A 131 8.41 -1.19 1.46
CA GLY A 131 8.11 -0.10 2.37
C GLY A 131 8.47 -0.42 3.81
N THR A 132 8.84 0.61 4.56
CA THR A 132 9.09 0.51 6.00
C THR A 132 8.32 1.60 6.72
N LEU A 133 7.64 1.23 7.80
CA LEU A 133 6.85 2.12 8.63
C LEU A 133 7.16 1.85 10.11
N SER A 134 7.30 2.90 10.91
CA SER A 134 7.30 2.82 12.37
C SER A 134 6.03 3.46 12.93
N ILE A 135 5.40 2.80 13.89
CA ILE A 135 4.22 3.30 14.60
C ILE A 135 4.42 3.15 16.10
N HIS A 136 3.73 3.99 16.88
CA HIS A 136 3.63 3.84 18.32
C HIS A 136 2.34 3.09 18.66
N LEU A 137 2.46 1.97 19.37
CA LEU A 137 1.31 1.11 19.71
C LEU A 137 0.31 1.83 20.62
N ARG A 138 0.77 2.74 21.48
CA ARG A 138 -0.10 3.56 22.34
C ARG A 138 -1.04 4.45 21.55
N ASP A 139 -0.60 4.94 20.38
CA ASP A 139 -1.44 5.75 19.48
C ASP A 139 -2.63 4.96 18.93
N PHE A 140 -2.54 3.62 18.97
CA PHE A 140 -3.60 2.70 18.58
C PHE A 140 -4.33 2.07 19.78
N GLY A 141 -4.22 2.68 20.97
CA GLY A 141 -4.99 2.28 22.14
C GLY A 141 -4.46 1.04 22.88
N PHE A 142 -3.21 0.62 22.61
CA PHE A 142 -2.60 -0.46 23.37
C PHE A 142 -2.24 0.00 24.78
N ALA A 143 -2.75 -0.70 25.79
CA ALA A 143 -2.38 -0.51 27.19
C ALA A 143 -1.07 -1.25 27.47
N LEU A 144 0.05 -0.55 27.34
CA LEU A 144 1.37 -1.10 27.59
C LEU A 144 1.83 -0.77 29.01
N PRO A 145 2.49 -1.71 29.73
CA PRO A 145 3.14 -1.42 31.00
C PRO A 145 4.16 -0.28 30.87
N GLU A 146 4.47 0.37 31.97
CA GLU A 146 5.54 1.37 32.01
C GLU A 146 6.88 0.73 31.61
N GLY A 147 7.64 1.40 30.73
CA GLY A 147 8.91 0.89 30.21
C GLY A 147 8.80 -0.22 29.16
N ALA A 148 7.59 -0.67 28.79
CA ALA A 148 7.41 -1.62 27.71
C ALA A 148 7.72 -0.97 26.34
N PRO A 149 8.28 -1.75 25.38
CA PRO A 149 8.48 -1.27 24.01
C PRO A 149 7.17 -0.81 23.41
N ASP A 150 7.16 0.41 22.87
CA ASP A 150 5.98 1.04 22.27
C ASP A 150 6.08 1.15 20.76
N GLU A 151 7.30 1.20 20.23
CA GLU A 151 7.51 1.31 18.79
C GLU A 151 7.41 -0.06 18.11
N ALA A 152 6.56 -0.13 17.09
CA ALA A 152 6.49 -1.25 16.16
C ALA A 152 7.06 -0.82 14.82
N ARG A 153 8.09 -1.53 14.34
CA ARG A 153 8.62 -1.41 12.99
C ARG A 153 7.94 -2.43 12.10
N ILE A 154 7.48 -1.97 10.95
CA ILE A 154 6.77 -2.78 9.96
C ILE A 154 7.53 -2.68 8.64
N ASP A 155 8.07 -3.78 8.16
CA ASP A 155 8.69 -3.91 6.85
C ASP A 155 7.75 -4.70 5.93
N ILE A 156 7.53 -4.16 4.73
CA ILE A 156 6.61 -4.72 3.72
C ILE A 156 7.41 -4.98 2.45
N ASP A 157 7.42 -6.22 2.00
CA ASP A 157 7.90 -6.64 0.69
C ASP A 157 6.78 -7.38 -0.02
N ALA A 158 6.35 -6.91 -1.18
CA ALA A 158 5.21 -7.51 -1.85
C ALA A 158 5.36 -7.52 -3.38
N GLY A 159 5.05 -8.65 -3.99
CA GLY A 159 4.83 -8.77 -5.42
C GLY A 159 3.42 -8.32 -5.79
N LEU A 160 3.32 -7.54 -6.85
CA LEU A 160 2.05 -7.06 -7.41
C LEU A 160 1.96 -7.51 -8.86
N ARG A 161 0.82 -8.11 -9.23
CA ARG A 161 0.52 -8.41 -10.62
C ARG A 161 -0.54 -7.47 -11.17
N PRO A 162 -0.52 -7.15 -12.48
CA PRO A 162 -1.61 -6.42 -13.11
C PRO A 162 -2.93 -7.19 -12.93
N GLU A 163 -3.99 -6.48 -12.56
CA GLU A 163 -5.34 -7.02 -12.65
C GLU A 163 -5.68 -7.13 -14.15
N THR A 164 -5.75 -8.35 -14.65
CA THR A 164 -6.18 -8.58 -16.03
C THR A 164 -7.68 -8.28 -16.09
N ALA A 165 -8.07 -7.26 -16.85
CA ALA A 165 -9.48 -7.07 -17.16
C ALA A 165 -9.96 -8.40 -17.78
N LEU A 166 -10.92 -9.06 -17.12
CA LEU A 166 -11.65 -10.16 -17.73
C LEU A 166 -12.25 -9.59 -19.02
N ALA A 167 -11.73 -10.02 -20.16
CA ALA A 167 -12.33 -9.70 -21.44
C ALA A 167 -13.80 -10.13 -21.34
N SER A 168 -14.69 -9.15 -21.39
CA SER A 168 -16.13 -9.40 -21.49
C SER A 168 -16.33 -10.15 -22.80
N SER A 169 -16.41 -11.49 -22.71
CA SER A 169 -16.88 -12.32 -23.81
C SER A 169 -18.35 -12.00 -23.96
N GLY A 170 -18.64 -11.06 -24.87
CA GLY A 170 -19.99 -10.80 -25.38
C GLY A 170 -20.41 -11.87 -26.36
#